data_b2494ea821b075bc29ad2f3a42224b79
#
_entry.id   b2494ea821b075bc29ad2f3a42224b79
#
_cell.length_a   1.000
_cell.length_b   1.000
_cell.length_c   1.000
_cell.angle_alpha   90.00
_cell.angle_beta   90.00
_cell.angle_gamma   90.00
#
_symmetry.space_group_name_H-M   'P 1'
#
loop_
_entity.id
_entity.type
_entity.pdbx_description
1 polymer ?
#
loop_
_entity_poly.entity_id
_entity_poly.type
_entity_poly.pdbx_seq_one_letter_code
_entity_poly.pdbx_strand_id
1 'polypeptide(L)'
;MNSLIVTAVLVLSFTIYGYAQTDKSKSPAQAPQFEAEIALAKLALEAHGGEKLRSMKTLISRGSVDITTSAFNQAIPATFVVVLAKEKYRFEIANPFQPIKQVYDGVNTSTTIQGGMTLPPVTRLGFPLLPMIGQPGFIITPLPAGKKKVKGFRMTAPDGYYTDFYVNEKTNQIKGYDSSYDIGGRVVTTSVEIDALRVVDGISVPDKYAQRFDTEQVTVYAVFKTKEILVNTAVSDDVFTLGK
;
A
#
# COMPACT_ATOMS: atom_id res chain seq x y z
N MET A 1 41.64 15.29 -68.86
CA MET A 1 42.29 16.57 -68.56
C MET A 1 42.63 16.57 -67.09
N ASN A 2 43.87 16.64 -66.80
CA ASN A 2 44.64 16.40 -65.59
C ASN A 2 44.27 17.32 -64.41
N SER A 3 44.28 16.78 -63.21
CA SER A 3 44.68 17.57 -62.05
C SER A 3 45.35 16.68 -61.01
N LEU A 4 46.61 17.03 -60.70
CA LEU A 4 47.53 16.40 -59.77
C LEU A 4 47.00 16.55 -58.30
N ILE A 5 47.13 15.49 -57.56
CA ILE A 5 46.95 15.45 -56.10
C ILE A 5 48.38 15.53 -55.52
N VAL A 6 48.59 16.55 -54.68
CA VAL A 6 49.79 16.69 -53.85
C VAL A 6 49.46 16.16 -52.45
N THR A 7 50.13 15.08 -52.07
CA THR A 7 50.00 14.47 -50.74
C THR A 7 51.00 15.14 -49.79
N ALA A 8 50.52 15.83 -48.75
CA ALA A 8 51.34 16.31 -47.65
C ALA A 8 51.20 15.36 -46.46
N VAL A 9 52.28 14.63 -46.15
CA VAL A 9 52.37 13.79 -44.94
C VAL A 9 52.82 14.68 -43.79
N LEU A 10 51.88 14.87 -42.81
CA LEU A 10 52.23 15.55 -41.57
C LEU A 10 52.37 14.49 -40.46
N VAL A 11 53.62 14.27 -40.02
CA VAL A 11 53.97 13.40 -38.88
C VAL A 11 53.76 14.19 -37.63
N LEU A 12 52.66 13.86 -36.87
CA LEU A 12 52.41 14.38 -35.53
C LEU A 12 52.94 13.39 -34.50
N SER A 13 54.04 13.78 -33.85
CA SER A 13 54.59 13.09 -32.67
C SER A 13 53.66 13.33 -31.46
N PHE A 14 52.88 12.30 -31.03
CA PHE A 14 52.13 12.31 -29.78
C PHE A 14 53.06 11.96 -28.62
N THR A 15 53.41 12.94 -27.83
CA THR A 15 53.96 12.75 -26.48
C THR A 15 52.80 12.29 -25.55
N ILE A 16 52.86 11.04 -25.14
CA ILE A 16 51.92 10.47 -24.17
C ILE A 16 52.30 11.01 -22.79
N TYR A 17 51.59 12.05 -22.31
CA TYR A 17 51.59 12.39 -20.90
C TYR A 17 50.67 11.36 -20.18
N GLY A 18 51.31 10.45 -19.44
CA GLY A 18 50.60 9.56 -18.53
C GLY A 18 49.94 10.37 -17.42
N TYR A 19 48.64 10.62 -17.56
CA TYR A 19 47.84 11.04 -16.43
C TYR A 19 47.64 9.83 -15.54
N ALA A 20 48.26 9.84 -14.37
CA ALA A 20 47.89 8.96 -13.27
C ALA A 20 46.43 9.20 -12.97
N GLN A 21 45.54 8.24 -13.34
CA GLN A 21 44.18 8.20 -12.83
C GLN A 21 44.26 7.96 -11.32
N THR A 22 44.22 9.04 -10.58
CA THR A 22 43.81 8.97 -9.18
C THR A 22 42.41 8.39 -9.15
N ASP A 23 42.30 7.20 -8.57
CA ASP A 23 41.07 6.51 -8.25
C ASP A 23 40.17 7.44 -7.39
N LYS A 24 39.37 8.26 -8.09
CA LYS A 24 38.42 9.17 -7.44
C LYS A 24 37.21 8.40 -7.09
N SER A 25 37.11 8.22 -5.77
CA SER A 25 35.88 8.28 -5.02
C SER A 25 34.97 7.08 -5.16
N LYS A 26 35.05 6.25 -4.20
CA LYS A 26 33.83 5.87 -3.53
C LYS A 26 33.13 7.18 -3.13
N SER A 27 32.15 7.59 -3.95
CA SER A 27 31.19 8.60 -3.57
C SER A 27 30.64 8.16 -2.21
N PRO A 28 30.68 8.96 -1.16
CA PRO A 28 30.04 8.56 0.08
C PRO A 28 28.60 8.20 -0.28
N ALA A 29 28.19 6.98 0.04
CA ALA A 29 26.81 6.57 -0.15
C ALA A 29 25.97 7.64 0.53
N GLN A 30 25.21 8.41 -0.24
CA GLN A 30 24.37 9.47 0.26
C GLN A 30 23.47 8.84 1.30
N ALA A 31 23.60 9.28 2.56
CA ALA A 31 22.77 8.77 3.64
C ALA A 31 21.30 8.83 3.20
N PRO A 32 20.50 7.80 3.41
CA PRO A 32 19.15 7.80 2.91
C PRO A 32 18.42 9.02 3.48
N GLN A 33 17.92 9.86 2.58
CA GLN A 33 17.05 10.95 2.95
C GLN A 33 15.87 10.33 3.73
N PHE A 34 15.49 10.90 4.89
CA PHE A 34 14.38 10.43 5.75
C PHE A 34 14.69 9.19 6.62
N GLU A 35 15.88 9.12 7.18
CA GLU A 35 16.28 8.02 8.10
C GLU A 35 15.32 7.83 9.28
N ALA A 36 14.78 8.91 9.84
CA ALA A 36 13.86 8.86 10.97
C ALA A 36 12.54 8.17 10.61
N GLU A 37 11.98 8.49 9.44
CA GLU A 37 10.74 7.88 8.95
C GLU A 37 10.95 6.43 8.55
N ILE A 38 12.09 6.09 7.96
CA ILE A 38 12.47 4.72 7.62
C ILE A 38 12.62 3.88 8.91
N ALA A 39 13.27 4.43 9.93
CA ALA A 39 13.39 3.76 11.22
C ALA A 39 12.02 3.55 11.89
N LEU A 40 11.16 4.58 11.85
CA LEU A 40 9.79 4.50 12.38
C LEU A 40 8.96 3.45 11.64
N ALA A 41 9.04 3.38 10.32
CA ALA A 41 8.34 2.38 9.52
C ALA A 41 8.79 0.95 9.88
N LYS A 42 10.10 0.73 10.08
CA LYS A 42 10.63 -0.56 10.54
C LYS A 42 10.11 -0.92 11.94
N LEU A 43 10.08 0.03 12.88
CA LEU A 43 9.50 -0.18 14.21
C LEU A 43 8.01 -0.52 14.13
N ALA A 44 7.26 0.12 13.24
CA ALA A 44 5.85 -0.20 13.03
C ALA A 44 5.67 -1.62 12.46
N LEU A 45 6.49 -2.04 11.51
CA LEU A 45 6.48 -3.39 10.99
C LEU A 45 6.77 -4.42 12.11
N GLU A 46 7.79 -4.19 12.93
CA GLU A 46 8.13 -5.07 14.06
C GLU A 46 6.98 -5.16 15.08
N ALA A 47 6.32 -4.04 15.39
CA ALA A 47 5.18 -3.99 16.29
C ALA A 47 3.94 -4.75 15.76
N HIS A 48 3.90 -5.02 14.47
CA HIS A 48 2.86 -5.82 13.83
C HIS A 48 3.26 -7.27 13.54
N GLY A 49 4.44 -7.72 13.97
CA GLY A 49 4.89 -9.10 13.85
C GLY A 49 6.14 -9.29 12.98
N GLY A 50 6.73 -8.23 12.46
CA GLY A 50 8.02 -8.25 11.77
C GLY A 50 8.08 -9.28 10.64
N GLU A 51 8.99 -10.24 10.75
CA GLU A 51 9.19 -11.27 9.74
C GLU A 51 7.98 -12.22 9.60
N LYS A 52 7.21 -12.46 10.67
CA LYS A 52 5.97 -13.24 10.58
C LYS A 52 4.95 -12.57 9.70
N LEU A 53 4.81 -11.22 9.80
CA LEU A 53 3.93 -10.46 8.93
C LEU A 53 4.45 -10.46 7.48
N ARG A 54 5.77 -10.36 7.27
CA ARG A 54 6.38 -10.43 5.93
C ARG A 54 6.18 -11.78 5.25
N SER A 55 6.29 -12.86 6.01
CA SER A 55 6.16 -14.23 5.50
C SER A 55 4.72 -14.74 5.48
N MET A 56 3.75 -13.92 5.90
CA MET A 56 2.33 -14.25 5.86
C MET A 56 1.88 -14.55 4.43
N LYS A 57 1.31 -15.73 4.23
CA LYS A 57 0.83 -16.19 2.91
C LYS A 57 -0.61 -15.80 2.65
N THR A 58 -1.45 -15.89 3.69
CA THR A 58 -2.87 -15.60 3.61
C THR A 58 -3.35 -14.93 4.89
N LEU A 59 -4.32 -14.03 4.75
CA LEU A 59 -5.08 -13.44 5.85
C LEU A 59 -6.56 -13.49 5.48
N ILE A 60 -7.38 -14.07 6.35
CA ILE A 60 -8.82 -14.05 6.24
C ILE A 60 -9.35 -13.28 7.44
N SER A 61 -10.16 -12.25 7.19
CA SER A 61 -10.86 -11.48 8.21
C SER A 61 -12.34 -11.44 7.86
N ARG A 62 -13.20 -11.79 8.80
CA ARG A 62 -14.66 -11.75 8.63
C ARG A 62 -15.38 -11.32 9.90
N GLY A 63 -16.51 -10.64 9.72
CA GLY A 63 -17.27 -10.14 10.85
C GLY A 63 -18.48 -9.33 10.43
N SER A 64 -18.89 -8.39 11.30
CA SER A 64 -19.97 -7.45 11.04
C SER A 64 -19.43 -6.07 10.68
N VAL A 65 -20.21 -5.33 9.90
CA VAL A 65 -19.94 -3.93 9.58
C VAL A 65 -21.25 -3.14 9.62
N ASP A 66 -21.22 -1.99 10.30
CA ASP A 66 -22.30 -1.03 10.31
C ASP A 66 -21.95 0.12 9.36
N ILE A 67 -22.78 0.32 8.32
CA ILE A 67 -22.51 1.31 7.25
C ILE A 67 -23.48 2.47 7.40
N THR A 68 -22.96 3.69 7.47
CA THR A 68 -23.74 4.94 7.41
C THR A 68 -23.24 5.78 6.22
N THR A 69 -24.14 6.55 5.64
CA THR A 69 -23.81 7.48 4.55
C THR A 69 -24.33 8.86 4.90
N SER A 70 -23.74 9.88 4.28
CA SER A 70 -24.24 11.25 4.42
C SER A 70 -25.68 11.43 3.89
N ALA A 71 -26.18 10.47 3.09
CA ALA A 71 -27.53 10.50 2.53
C ALA A 71 -28.58 9.82 3.43
N PHE A 72 -28.19 8.96 4.37
CA PHE A 72 -29.09 8.19 5.24
C PHE A 72 -28.63 8.27 6.71
N ASN A 73 -29.54 8.69 7.58
CA ASN A 73 -29.24 8.81 9.02
C ASN A 73 -29.27 7.48 9.79
N GLN A 74 -29.59 6.38 9.13
CA GLN A 74 -29.69 5.05 9.77
C GLN A 74 -28.54 4.16 9.33
N ALA A 75 -27.94 3.47 10.29
CA ALA A 75 -26.92 2.47 10.00
C ALA A 75 -27.51 1.25 9.27
N ILE A 76 -26.84 0.81 8.22
CA ILE A 76 -27.16 -0.41 7.48
C ILE A 76 -26.26 -1.52 8.02
N PRO A 77 -26.82 -2.50 8.75
CA PRO A 77 -26.05 -3.64 9.22
C PRO A 77 -25.68 -4.56 8.05
N ALA A 78 -24.45 -5.02 8.04
CA ALA A 78 -23.92 -5.92 7.02
C ALA A 78 -22.90 -6.88 7.63
N THR A 79 -22.49 -7.87 6.86
CA THR A 79 -21.31 -8.69 7.16
C THR A 79 -20.22 -8.44 6.13
N PHE A 80 -18.98 -8.68 6.52
CA PHE A 80 -17.85 -8.53 5.61
C PHE A 80 -16.95 -9.75 5.61
N VAL A 81 -16.27 -9.96 4.49
CA VAL A 81 -15.19 -10.92 4.33
C VAL A 81 -14.07 -10.24 3.53
N VAL A 82 -12.85 -10.33 4.06
CA VAL A 82 -11.62 -9.95 3.36
C VAL A 82 -10.73 -11.18 3.33
N VAL A 83 -10.27 -11.56 2.14
CA VAL A 83 -9.26 -12.60 1.95
C VAL A 83 -8.10 -11.99 1.20
N LEU A 84 -6.92 -12.08 1.76
CA LEU A 84 -5.67 -11.67 1.12
C LEU A 84 -4.80 -12.91 0.92
N ALA A 85 -4.22 -13.06 -0.28
CA ALA A 85 -3.27 -14.12 -0.58
C ALA A 85 -2.20 -13.58 -1.55
N LYS A 86 -1.09 -13.10 -1.02
CA LYS A 86 -0.06 -12.37 -1.79
C LYS A 86 -0.68 -11.18 -2.55
N GLU A 87 -0.63 -11.22 -3.89
CA GLU A 87 -1.22 -10.19 -4.75
C GLU A 87 -2.73 -10.32 -4.90
N LYS A 88 -3.31 -11.51 -4.66
CA LYS A 88 -4.73 -11.77 -4.83
C LYS A 88 -5.53 -11.27 -3.64
N TYR A 89 -6.74 -10.82 -3.90
CA TYR A 89 -7.68 -10.49 -2.83
C TYR A 89 -9.12 -10.78 -3.20
N ARG A 90 -9.94 -10.99 -2.17
CA ARG A 90 -11.40 -10.96 -2.19
C ARG A 90 -11.87 -10.01 -1.12
N PHE A 91 -12.77 -9.13 -1.47
CA PHE A 91 -13.48 -8.24 -0.57
C PHE A 91 -14.98 -8.39 -0.79
N GLU A 92 -15.72 -8.64 0.27
CA GLU A 92 -17.17 -8.73 0.23
C GLU A 92 -17.81 -7.94 1.36
N ILE A 93 -18.92 -7.27 1.04
CA ILE A 93 -19.88 -6.75 2.00
C ILE A 93 -21.25 -7.27 1.60
N ALA A 94 -21.85 -8.10 2.46
CA ALA A 94 -23.20 -8.60 2.28
C ALA A 94 -24.16 -7.75 3.13
N ASN A 95 -24.91 -6.87 2.45
CA ASN A 95 -25.95 -6.02 3.03
C ASN A 95 -27.32 -6.40 2.45
N PRO A 96 -28.44 -5.98 3.08
CA PRO A 96 -29.79 -6.36 2.64
C PRO A 96 -30.20 -5.83 1.26
N PHE A 97 -29.51 -4.80 0.74
CA PHE A 97 -29.93 -4.13 -0.49
C PHE A 97 -29.15 -4.64 -1.70
N GLN A 98 -27.84 -4.55 -1.65
CA GLN A 98 -26.97 -4.96 -2.74
C GLN A 98 -25.63 -5.46 -2.19
N PRO A 99 -25.35 -6.76 -2.26
CA PRO A 99 -24.06 -7.28 -1.88
C PRO A 99 -22.97 -6.74 -2.81
N ILE A 100 -21.89 -6.26 -2.20
CA ILE A 100 -20.69 -5.78 -2.90
C ILE A 100 -19.64 -6.88 -2.83
N LYS A 101 -19.15 -7.30 -3.99
CA LYS A 101 -18.02 -8.21 -4.09
C LYS A 101 -17.01 -7.64 -5.06
N GLN A 102 -15.76 -7.71 -4.70
CA GLN A 102 -14.65 -7.43 -5.60
C GLN A 102 -13.55 -8.44 -5.37
N VAL A 103 -13.03 -8.99 -6.43
CA VAL A 103 -11.94 -9.96 -6.42
C VAL A 103 -10.83 -9.52 -7.38
N TYR A 104 -9.62 -9.87 -7.04
CA TYR A 104 -8.46 -9.77 -7.90
C TYR A 104 -7.74 -11.12 -7.92
N ASP A 105 -7.62 -11.73 -9.08
CA ASP A 105 -7.04 -13.07 -9.27
C ASP A 105 -5.51 -13.06 -9.47
N GLY A 106 -4.90 -11.88 -9.41
CA GLY A 106 -3.48 -11.63 -9.72
C GLY A 106 -3.27 -10.98 -11.09
N VAL A 107 -4.32 -10.94 -11.93
CA VAL A 107 -4.28 -10.34 -13.28
C VAL A 107 -5.44 -9.37 -13.48
N ASN A 108 -6.67 -9.80 -13.17
CA ASN A 108 -7.88 -9.04 -13.44
C ASN A 108 -8.65 -8.73 -12.16
N THR A 109 -9.24 -7.54 -12.11
CA THR A 109 -10.23 -7.20 -11.10
C THR A 109 -11.63 -7.44 -11.64
N SER A 110 -12.44 -8.15 -10.88
CA SER A 110 -13.87 -8.37 -11.16
C SER A 110 -14.71 -7.86 -9.99
N THR A 111 -15.86 -7.23 -10.29
CA THR A 111 -16.73 -6.60 -9.28
C THR A 111 -18.20 -6.80 -9.57
N THR A 112 -19.02 -6.82 -8.52
CA THR A 112 -20.49 -6.77 -8.61
C THR A 112 -21.04 -5.34 -8.49
N ILE A 113 -20.19 -4.33 -8.32
CA ILE A 113 -20.61 -2.93 -8.24
C ILE A 113 -21.18 -2.53 -9.61
N GLN A 114 -22.39 -1.94 -9.58
CA GLN A 114 -23.05 -1.49 -10.80
C GLN A 114 -22.19 -0.51 -11.58
N GLY A 115 -22.25 -0.59 -12.91
CA GLY A 115 -21.42 0.23 -13.79
C GLY A 115 -19.96 -0.21 -13.90
N GLY A 116 -19.58 -1.36 -13.32
CA GLY A 116 -18.22 -1.90 -13.41
C GLY A 116 -17.17 -1.10 -12.63
N MET A 117 -17.60 -0.17 -11.77
CA MET A 117 -16.69 0.59 -10.92
C MET A 117 -15.95 -0.34 -9.96
N THR A 118 -14.63 -0.23 -9.93
CA THR A 118 -13.78 -0.99 -9.00
C THR A 118 -13.36 -0.14 -7.82
N LEU A 119 -13.38 -0.73 -6.63
CA LEU A 119 -12.72 -0.16 -5.46
C LEU A 119 -11.21 -0.27 -5.63
N PRO A 120 -10.41 0.53 -4.91
CA PRO A 120 -8.96 0.41 -4.96
C PRO A 120 -8.52 -0.98 -4.53
N PRO A 121 -7.38 -1.46 -5.04
CA PRO A 121 -6.83 -2.74 -4.62
C PRO A 121 -6.52 -2.72 -3.12
N VAL A 122 -7.26 -3.52 -2.33
CA VAL A 122 -7.05 -3.58 -0.87
C VAL A 122 -5.65 -4.03 -0.48
N THR A 123 -4.95 -4.78 -1.37
CA THR A 123 -3.56 -5.19 -1.16
C THR A 123 -2.55 -4.05 -1.31
N ARG A 124 -2.96 -2.91 -1.86
CA ARG A 124 -2.08 -1.77 -2.15
C ARG A 124 -2.30 -0.55 -1.25
N LEU A 125 -3.16 -0.68 -0.26
CA LEU A 125 -3.52 0.40 0.65
C LEU A 125 -3.53 -0.08 2.09
N GLY A 126 -3.08 0.77 3.01
CA GLY A 126 -3.20 0.55 4.43
C GLY A 126 -2.40 -0.64 4.98
N PHE A 127 -2.98 -1.38 5.92
CA PHE A 127 -2.32 -2.46 6.64
C PHE A 127 -1.60 -3.49 5.73
N PRO A 128 -2.17 -3.96 4.61
CA PRO A 128 -1.51 -4.90 3.70
C PRO A 128 -0.19 -4.40 3.09
N LEU A 129 0.10 -3.10 3.15
CA LEU A 129 1.39 -2.54 2.69
C LEU A 129 2.53 -2.73 3.69
N LEU A 130 2.26 -2.95 4.97
CA LEU A 130 3.31 -3.04 5.99
C LEU A 130 4.39 -4.08 5.68
N PRO A 131 4.09 -5.29 5.17
CA PRO A 131 5.09 -6.27 4.76
C PRO A 131 6.08 -5.74 3.71
N MET A 132 5.69 -4.73 2.94
CA MET A 132 6.46 -4.17 1.83
C MET A 132 7.48 -3.11 2.27
N ILE A 133 7.51 -2.74 3.57
CA ILE A 133 8.50 -1.80 4.12
C ILE A 133 9.91 -2.31 3.88
N GLY A 134 10.73 -1.50 3.16
CA GLY A 134 12.09 -1.85 2.78
C GLY A 134 12.22 -2.71 1.53
N GLN A 135 11.13 -3.06 0.85
CA GLN A 135 11.18 -3.72 -0.45
C GLN A 135 11.51 -2.72 -1.56
N PRO A 136 12.19 -3.17 -2.64
CA PRO A 136 12.50 -2.31 -3.77
C PRO A 136 11.26 -1.63 -4.36
N GLY A 137 11.38 -0.35 -4.70
CA GLY A 137 10.31 0.44 -5.30
C GLY A 137 9.32 1.07 -4.31
N PHE A 138 9.32 0.66 -3.03
CA PHE A 138 8.53 1.31 -1.99
C PHE A 138 9.33 2.41 -1.31
N ILE A 139 8.78 3.62 -1.29
CA ILE A 139 9.46 4.83 -0.80
C ILE A 139 8.81 5.29 0.50
N ILE A 140 9.63 5.49 1.54
CA ILE A 140 9.20 6.06 2.81
C ILE A 140 9.62 7.54 2.87
N THR A 141 8.67 8.40 3.20
CA THR A 141 8.87 9.85 3.35
C THR A 141 8.13 10.39 4.57
N PRO A 142 8.43 11.63 5.01
CA PRO A 142 7.64 12.31 6.04
C PRO A 142 6.17 12.45 5.63
N LEU A 143 5.30 12.55 6.63
CA LEU A 143 3.90 12.96 6.41
C LEU A 143 3.84 14.37 5.81
N PRO A 144 2.79 14.69 5.01
CA PRO A 144 2.60 16.04 4.46
C PRO A 144 2.58 17.12 5.55
N ALA A 145 2.93 18.35 5.18
CA ALA A 145 3.11 19.47 6.12
C ALA A 145 1.92 19.73 7.06
N GLY A 146 0.68 19.51 6.59
CA GLY A 146 -0.55 19.64 7.40
C GLY A 146 -0.70 18.59 8.50
N LYS A 147 0.06 17.49 8.45
CA LYS A 147 0.00 16.35 9.38
C LYS A 147 1.23 16.25 10.28
N LYS A 148 2.10 17.25 10.31
CA LYS A 148 3.39 17.25 11.06
C LYS A 148 3.27 17.01 12.57
N LYS A 149 2.10 17.27 13.17
CA LYS A 149 1.88 17.05 14.62
C LYS A 149 1.56 15.60 14.98
N VAL A 150 1.41 14.72 13.98
CA VAL A 150 1.09 13.32 14.19
C VAL A 150 2.33 12.48 13.89
N LYS A 151 2.69 11.58 14.80
CA LYS A 151 3.77 10.61 14.58
C LYS A 151 3.35 9.65 13.46
N GLY A 152 4.13 9.58 12.39
CA GLY A 152 3.80 8.73 11.25
C GLY A 152 4.75 8.90 10.08
N PHE A 153 4.46 8.23 9.01
CA PHE A 153 5.22 8.25 7.76
C PHE A 153 4.30 8.02 6.56
N ARG A 154 4.69 8.51 5.41
CA ARG A 154 4.08 8.17 4.13
C ARG A 154 4.84 7.01 3.49
N MET A 155 4.11 6.05 2.96
CA MET A 155 4.64 4.99 2.11
C MET A 155 4.02 5.07 0.73
N THR A 156 4.85 5.20 -0.30
CA THR A 156 4.43 5.24 -1.71
C THR A 156 4.84 3.95 -2.39
N ALA A 157 3.89 3.29 -3.03
CA ALA A 157 4.09 2.07 -3.82
C ALA A 157 4.63 2.39 -5.22
N PRO A 158 5.22 1.42 -5.95
CA PRO A 158 5.80 1.62 -7.29
C PRO A 158 4.84 2.17 -8.33
N ASP A 159 3.55 1.94 -8.18
CA ASP A 159 2.48 2.42 -9.06
C ASP A 159 1.95 3.81 -8.69
N GLY A 160 2.57 4.46 -7.67
CA GLY A 160 2.23 5.80 -7.25
C GLY A 160 1.12 5.89 -6.19
N TYR A 161 0.45 4.79 -5.84
CA TYR A 161 -0.47 4.77 -4.70
C TYR A 161 0.31 5.01 -3.41
N TYR A 162 -0.28 5.77 -2.50
CA TYR A 162 0.36 6.03 -1.21
C TYR A 162 -0.59 5.84 -0.04
N THR A 163 0.02 5.58 1.12
CA THR A 163 -0.65 5.53 2.42
C THR A 163 0.13 6.37 3.42
N ASP A 164 -0.56 7.25 4.11
CA ASP A 164 -0.06 8.00 5.27
C ASP A 164 -0.39 7.21 6.53
N PHE A 165 0.60 6.57 7.10
CA PHE A 165 0.44 5.79 8.32
C PHE A 165 0.59 6.65 9.57
N TYR A 166 -0.32 6.48 10.52
CA TYR A 166 -0.28 7.12 11.85
C TYR A 166 0.09 6.08 12.89
N VAL A 167 1.13 6.40 13.66
CA VAL A 167 1.76 5.46 14.59
C VAL A 167 1.42 5.83 16.03
N ASN A 168 1.11 4.84 16.85
CA ASN A 168 0.97 5.02 18.30
C ASN A 168 2.35 5.27 18.90
N GLU A 169 2.50 6.36 19.65
CA GLU A 169 3.79 6.81 20.19
C GLU A 169 4.41 5.82 21.18
N LYS A 170 3.57 5.08 21.92
CA LYS A 170 4.03 4.17 22.98
C LYS A 170 4.32 2.77 22.46
N THR A 171 3.50 2.26 21.53
CA THR A 171 3.57 0.87 21.07
C THR A 171 4.20 0.70 19.70
N ASN A 172 4.40 1.79 18.95
CA ASN A 172 4.76 1.82 17.53
C ASN A 172 3.79 1.09 16.58
N GLN A 173 2.65 0.63 17.07
CA GLN A 173 1.62 0.04 16.23
C GLN A 173 0.92 1.10 15.39
N ILE A 174 0.42 0.72 14.22
CA ILE A 174 -0.43 1.59 13.41
C ILE A 174 -1.76 1.79 14.11
N LYS A 175 -2.13 3.05 14.35
CA LYS A 175 -3.42 3.45 14.93
C LYS A 175 -4.41 3.95 13.88
N GLY A 176 -3.97 4.12 12.65
CA GLY A 176 -4.80 4.56 11.54
C GLY A 176 -3.97 4.90 10.31
N TYR A 177 -4.64 5.18 9.22
CA TYR A 177 -4.01 5.63 7.99
C TYR A 177 -4.98 6.36 7.07
N ASP A 178 -4.44 7.22 6.21
CA ASP A 178 -5.15 7.81 5.08
C ASP A 178 -4.53 7.31 3.77
N SER A 179 -5.36 7.07 2.78
CA SER A 179 -4.92 6.76 1.42
C SER A 179 -5.76 7.52 0.42
N SER A 180 -5.16 7.93 -0.69
CA SER A 180 -5.89 8.55 -1.78
C SER A 180 -5.56 7.81 -3.08
N TYR A 181 -6.56 7.66 -3.92
CA TYR A 181 -6.44 6.95 -5.19
C TYR A 181 -7.41 7.54 -6.22
N ASP A 182 -7.11 7.32 -7.48
CA ASP A 182 -7.95 7.76 -8.59
C ASP A 182 -8.91 6.65 -9.01
N ILE A 183 -10.19 6.98 -9.16
CA ILE A 183 -11.20 6.13 -9.78
C ILE A 183 -11.77 6.87 -10.99
N GLY A 184 -11.27 6.55 -12.17
CA GLY A 184 -11.78 7.11 -13.41
C GLY A 184 -11.69 8.64 -13.49
N GLY A 185 -10.58 9.22 -13.02
CA GLY A 185 -10.32 10.67 -12.97
C GLY A 185 -10.88 11.38 -11.74
N ARG A 186 -11.39 10.64 -10.75
CA ARG A 186 -11.87 11.20 -9.47
C ARG A 186 -10.99 10.72 -8.32
N VAL A 187 -10.47 11.66 -7.57
CA VAL A 187 -9.69 11.33 -6.35
C VAL A 187 -10.66 10.94 -5.23
N VAL A 188 -10.49 9.71 -4.73
CA VAL A 188 -11.19 9.20 -3.56
C VAL A 188 -10.20 9.10 -2.41
N THR A 189 -10.57 9.65 -1.27
CA THR A 189 -9.77 9.51 -0.04
C THR A 189 -10.45 8.56 0.91
N THR A 190 -9.70 7.63 1.45
CA THR A 190 -10.12 6.75 2.52
C THR A 190 -9.29 7.03 3.77
N SER A 191 -9.96 7.11 4.92
CA SER A 191 -9.33 7.23 6.23
C SER A 191 -9.74 6.05 7.09
N VAL A 192 -8.79 5.45 7.78
CA VAL A 192 -9.02 4.33 8.70
C VAL A 192 -8.49 4.69 10.08
N GLU A 193 -9.33 4.51 11.10
CA GLU A 193 -8.97 4.56 12.52
C GLU A 193 -9.07 3.16 13.11
N ILE A 194 -8.02 2.70 13.77
CA ILE A 194 -7.95 1.37 14.38
C ILE A 194 -8.18 1.50 15.88
N ASP A 195 -9.33 0.99 16.36
CA ASP A 195 -9.71 1.00 17.77
C ASP A 195 -9.07 -0.15 18.53
N ALA A 196 -8.95 -1.31 17.90
CA ALA A 196 -8.37 -2.50 18.52
C ALA A 196 -7.60 -3.36 17.51
N LEU A 197 -6.53 -3.96 18.02
CA LEU A 197 -5.74 -4.97 17.32
C LEU A 197 -5.91 -6.32 17.99
N ARG A 198 -5.86 -7.40 17.21
CA ARG A 198 -5.83 -8.79 17.69
C ARG A 198 -4.55 -9.44 17.23
N VAL A 199 -3.90 -10.17 18.15
CA VAL A 199 -2.72 -10.96 17.82
C VAL A 199 -3.14 -12.37 17.44
N VAL A 200 -2.78 -12.79 16.22
CA VAL A 200 -3.00 -14.14 15.69
C VAL A 200 -1.67 -14.64 15.15
N ASP A 201 -1.18 -15.76 15.63
CA ASP A 201 0.11 -16.37 15.27
C ASP A 201 1.32 -15.42 15.41
N GLY A 202 1.19 -14.42 16.31
CA GLY A 202 2.20 -13.40 16.54
C GLY A 202 2.15 -12.23 15.55
N ILE A 203 1.10 -12.13 14.74
CA ILE A 203 0.82 -11.01 13.85
C ILE A 203 -0.31 -10.17 14.47
N SER A 204 -0.06 -8.86 14.59
CA SER A 204 -1.02 -7.90 15.14
C SER A 204 -1.86 -7.30 13.99
N VAL A 205 -3.12 -7.70 13.90
CA VAL A 205 -4.07 -7.41 12.82
C VAL A 205 -5.18 -6.51 13.32
N PRO A 206 -5.71 -5.55 12.52
CA PRO A 206 -6.88 -4.77 12.89
C PRO A 206 -8.09 -5.67 13.22
N ASP A 207 -8.69 -5.43 14.41
CA ASP A 207 -9.82 -6.18 14.95
C ASP A 207 -11.11 -5.35 14.97
N LYS A 208 -11.01 -4.11 15.44
CA LYS A 208 -12.07 -3.13 15.38
C LYS A 208 -11.51 -1.87 14.74
N TYR A 209 -12.19 -1.37 13.73
CA TYR A 209 -11.75 -0.16 13.03
C TYR A 209 -12.92 0.54 12.34
N ALA A 210 -12.81 1.84 12.23
CA ALA A 210 -13.72 2.67 11.45
C ALA A 210 -13.03 3.07 10.15
N GLN A 211 -13.76 3.01 9.05
CA GLN A 211 -13.30 3.45 7.75
C GLN A 211 -14.24 4.49 7.18
N ARG A 212 -13.67 5.57 6.70
CA ARG A 212 -14.38 6.65 6.02
C ARG A 212 -13.93 6.69 4.56
N PHE A 213 -14.89 6.76 3.66
CA PHE A 213 -14.67 7.02 2.25
C PHE A 213 -15.27 8.36 1.89
N ASP A 214 -14.46 9.25 1.37
CA ASP A 214 -14.92 10.52 0.85
C ASP A 214 -14.89 10.50 -0.67
N THR A 215 -16.06 10.65 -1.26
CA THR A 215 -16.24 10.98 -2.67
C THR A 215 -16.77 12.41 -2.76
N GLU A 216 -16.71 13.02 -3.94
CA GLU A 216 -17.27 14.38 -4.13
C GLU A 216 -18.76 14.49 -3.77
N GLN A 217 -19.50 13.39 -3.79
CA GLN A 217 -20.95 13.38 -3.65
C GLN A 217 -21.43 12.77 -2.33
N VAL A 218 -20.74 11.79 -1.82
CA VAL A 218 -21.16 10.99 -0.65
C VAL A 218 -19.97 10.67 0.23
N THR A 219 -20.15 10.86 1.52
CA THR A 219 -19.27 10.29 2.54
C THR A 219 -19.90 9.02 3.09
N VAL A 220 -19.14 7.93 3.09
CA VAL A 220 -19.52 6.63 3.64
C VAL A 220 -18.67 6.36 4.88
N TYR A 221 -19.32 6.02 5.98
CA TYR A 221 -18.67 5.53 7.20
C TYR A 221 -19.00 4.06 7.39
N ALA A 222 -17.98 3.25 7.66
CA ALA A 222 -18.13 1.83 7.91
C ALA A 222 -17.39 1.45 9.20
N VAL A 223 -18.08 0.89 10.18
CA VAL A 223 -17.52 0.44 11.45
C VAL A 223 -17.43 -1.07 11.44
N PHE A 224 -16.20 -1.59 11.35
CA PHE A 224 -15.91 -3.01 11.26
C PHE A 224 -15.66 -3.62 12.65
N LYS A 225 -16.23 -4.79 12.89
CA LYS A 225 -15.99 -5.60 14.10
C LYS A 225 -15.67 -7.02 13.64
N THR A 226 -14.43 -7.42 13.78
CA THR A 226 -13.97 -8.73 13.31
C THR A 226 -14.41 -9.83 14.28
N LYS A 227 -15.08 -10.83 13.76
CA LYS A 227 -15.46 -12.05 14.50
C LYS A 227 -14.34 -13.08 14.45
N GLU A 228 -13.74 -13.25 13.29
CA GLU A 228 -12.71 -14.25 13.03
C GLU A 228 -11.57 -13.68 12.19
N ILE A 229 -10.35 -14.03 12.57
CA ILE A 229 -9.12 -13.79 11.82
C ILE A 229 -8.39 -15.11 11.72
N LEU A 230 -8.05 -15.52 10.49
CA LEU A 230 -7.23 -16.69 10.18
C LEU A 230 -5.99 -16.25 9.40
N VAL A 231 -4.84 -16.76 9.81
CA VAL A 231 -3.55 -16.47 9.18
C VAL A 231 -2.97 -17.78 8.65
N ASN A 232 -2.35 -17.71 7.48
CA ASN A 232 -1.70 -18.84 6.82
C ASN A 232 -2.61 -20.06 6.56
N THR A 233 -3.92 -19.86 6.56
CA THR A 233 -4.88 -20.91 6.17
C THR A 233 -4.84 -21.08 4.66
N ALA A 234 -4.86 -22.34 4.19
CA ALA A 234 -4.92 -22.63 2.77
C ALA A 234 -6.20 -22.07 2.15
N VAL A 235 -6.07 -21.40 1.02
CA VAL A 235 -7.16 -20.79 0.26
C VAL A 235 -7.06 -21.31 -1.17
N SER A 236 -8.18 -21.81 -1.69
CA SER A 236 -8.30 -22.28 -3.07
C SER A 236 -8.39 -21.09 -4.04
N ASP A 237 -7.91 -21.26 -5.27
CA ASP A 237 -7.87 -20.18 -6.27
C ASP A 237 -9.26 -19.72 -6.74
N ASP A 238 -10.27 -20.57 -6.65
CA ASP A 238 -11.67 -20.24 -6.98
C ASP A 238 -12.26 -19.17 -6.04
N VAL A 239 -11.71 -18.98 -4.84
CA VAL A 239 -12.08 -17.91 -3.94
C VAL A 239 -11.86 -16.53 -4.59
N PHE A 240 -10.90 -16.39 -5.49
CA PHE A 240 -10.56 -15.13 -6.16
C PHE A 240 -11.28 -14.95 -7.51
N THR A 241 -12.36 -15.69 -7.73
CA THR A 241 -13.23 -15.52 -8.86
C THR A 241 -14.62 -15.09 -8.41
N LEU A 242 -15.31 -14.28 -9.21
CA LEU A 242 -16.76 -14.13 -9.07
C LEU A 242 -17.37 -15.37 -9.72
N GLY A 243 -18.01 -16.24 -8.91
CA GLY A 243 -18.77 -17.36 -9.45
C GLY A 243 -19.77 -16.88 -10.53
N LYS A 244 -19.92 -17.69 -11.57
CA LYS A 244 -20.93 -17.45 -12.61
C LYS A 244 -22.32 -17.53 -12.03
#